data_5d9c2778eab41c8d774b165bd28a8af2
#
_entry.id   5d9c2778eab41c8d774b165bd28a8af2
#
_cell.length_a   1.000
_cell.length_b   1.000
_cell.length_c   1.000
_cell.angle_alpha   90.00
_cell.angle_beta   90.00
_cell.angle_gamma   90.00
#
_symmetry.space_group_name_H-M   'P 1'
#
loop_
_entity.id
_entity.type
_entity.pdbx_description
1 polymer ?
#
loop_
_entity_poly.entity_id
_entity_poly.type
_entity_poly.pdbx_seq_one_letter_code
_entity_poly.pdbx_strand_id
1 'polypeptide(L)'
;MRKILYALIACVAFCAQSCQESLEDKAEREAKEYTKSFCPTPTVNYTRTDSVVFYKSTKSYTYYCSFSDAFDNEEIVNKNKQAIHEGIHKMLTDNPGLKSYKEAGFKFVYIVHSTKEPTKILYQYSFSFTK
;
A
#
# COMPACT_ATOMS: atom_id res chain seq x y z
N MET A 1 40.69 -30.39 -19.90
CA MET A 1 39.56 -29.69 -20.57
C MET A 1 38.20 -30.02 -20.02
N ARG A 2 37.89 -31.28 -19.69
CA ARG A 2 36.57 -31.64 -19.14
C ARG A 2 36.29 -31.05 -17.74
N LYS A 3 37.32 -30.92 -16.91
CA LYS A 3 37.21 -30.37 -15.54
C LYS A 3 36.90 -28.86 -15.50
N ILE A 4 37.27 -28.14 -16.55
CA ILE A 4 37.01 -26.69 -16.65
C ILE A 4 35.56 -26.43 -17.06
N LEU A 5 34.98 -27.31 -17.85
CA LEU A 5 33.58 -27.18 -18.29
C LEU A 5 32.58 -27.35 -17.15
N TYR A 6 32.87 -28.26 -16.20
CA TYR A 6 32.01 -28.50 -15.03
C TYR A 6 32.09 -27.34 -14.02
N ALA A 7 33.21 -26.69 -13.90
CA ALA A 7 33.37 -25.53 -13.02
C ALA A 7 32.59 -24.31 -13.52
N LEU A 8 32.45 -24.14 -14.83
CA LEU A 8 31.68 -23.05 -15.43
C LEU A 8 30.16 -23.23 -15.30
N ILE A 9 29.68 -24.48 -15.33
CA ILE A 9 28.25 -24.80 -15.18
C ILE A 9 27.79 -24.60 -13.74
N ALA A 10 28.65 -24.87 -12.77
CA ALA A 10 28.33 -24.70 -11.35
C ALA A 10 28.17 -23.22 -10.94
N CYS A 11 28.88 -22.29 -11.59
CA CYS A 11 28.78 -20.87 -11.30
C CYS A 11 27.48 -20.21 -11.81
N VAL A 12 26.91 -20.73 -12.90
CA VAL A 12 25.66 -20.16 -13.47
C VAL A 12 24.43 -20.52 -12.63
N ALA A 13 24.42 -21.67 -11.98
CA ALA A 13 23.31 -22.08 -11.13
C ALA A 13 23.21 -21.27 -9.83
N PHE A 14 24.31 -20.70 -9.36
CA PHE A 14 24.31 -19.94 -8.09
C PHE A 14 23.79 -18.52 -8.24
N CYS A 15 23.89 -17.91 -9.41
CA CYS A 15 23.39 -16.55 -9.66
C CYS A 15 21.87 -16.44 -9.82
N ALA A 16 21.18 -17.55 -10.12
CA ALA A 16 19.74 -17.53 -10.36
C ALA A 16 18.89 -17.52 -9.07
N GLN A 17 19.48 -17.83 -7.92
CA GLN A 17 18.74 -17.90 -6.64
C GLN A 17 18.80 -16.63 -5.80
N SER A 18 19.70 -15.69 -6.11
CA SER A 18 19.94 -14.50 -5.30
C SER A 18 19.11 -13.27 -5.68
N CYS A 19 18.26 -13.36 -6.72
CA CYS A 19 17.57 -12.19 -7.29
C CYS A 19 16.06 -12.17 -7.07
N GLN A 20 15.49 -13.11 -6.28
CA GLN A 20 14.03 -13.14 -6.07
C GLN A 20 13.65 -12.59 -4.70
N GLU A 21 13.11 -11.38 -4.72
CA GLU A 21 12.48 -10.75 -3.58
C GLU A 21 11.06 -11.32 -3.42
N SER A 22 10.64 -11.65 -2.19
CA SER A 22 9.27 -12.08 -1.95
C SER A 22 8.31 -10.91 -2.21
N LEU A 23 7.06 -11.22 -2.50
CA LEU A 23 6.04 -10.19 -2.75
C LEU A 23 5.81 -9.34 -1.50
N GLU A 24 5.86 -9.95 -0.33
CA GLU A 24 5.73 -9.25 0.96
C GLU A 24 6.92 -8.31 1.22
N ASP A 25 8.14 -8.75 0.93
CA ASP A 25 9.33 -7.91 1.06
C ASP A 25 9.29 -6.74 0.09
N LYS A 26 8.86 -6.99 -1.13
CA LYS A 26 8.67 -5.95 -2.13
C LYS A 26 7.64 -4.90 -1.68
N ALA A 27 6.49 -5.35 -1.18
CA ALA A 27 5.45 -4.46 -0.69
C ALA A 27 5.94 -3.59 0.49
N GLU A 28 6.66 -4.20 1.44
CA GLU A 28 7.25 -3.47 2.56
C GLU A 28 8.26 -2.42 2.09
N ARG A 29 9.13 -2.81 1.17
CA ARG A 29 10.13 -1.89 0.60
C ARG A 29 9.48 -0.73 -0.13
N GLU A 30 8.53 -1.01 -1.01
CA GLU A 30 7.83 0.02 -1.79
C GLU A 30 7.05 0.98 -0.89
N ALA A 31 6.40 0.48 0.17
CA ALA A 31 5.69 1.31 1.14
C ALA A 31 6.64 2.26 1.88
N LYS A 32 7.81 1.76 2.31
CA LYS A 32 8.84 2.57 2.95
C LYS A 32 9.41 3.64 2.02
N GLU A 33 9.70 3.27 0.78
CA GLU A 33 10.23 4.18 -0.23
C GLU A 33 9.22 5.29 -0.57
N TYR A 34 7.96 4.92 -0.75
CA TYR A 34 6.89 5.88 -1.00
C TYR A 34 6.73 6.87 0.16
N THR A 35 6.69 6.36 1.38
CA THR A 35 6.57 7.21 2.57
C THR A 35 7.75 8.18 2.69
N LYS A 36 8.96 7.68 2.49
CA LYS A 36 10.17 8.50 2.57
C LYS A 36 10.21 9.58 1.49
N SER A 37 9.80 9.25 0.26
CA SER A 37 9.96 10.14 -0.89
C SER A 37 8.79 11.10 -1.09
N PHE A 38 7.57 10.71 -0.72
CA PHE A 38 6.36 11.44 -1.08
C PHE A 38 5.47 11.86 0.10
N CYS A 39 5.67 11.29 1.28
CA CYS A 39 4.79 11.59 2.41
C CYS A 39 5.43 12.60 3.38
N PRO A 40 4.63 13.48 3.97
CA PRO A 40 3.22 13.67 3.67
C PRO A 40 3.01 14.25 2.28
N THR A 41 2.01 13.74 1.56
CA THR A 41 1.69 14.24 0.21
C THR A 41 1.07 15.63 0.29
N PRO A 42 1.06 16.38 -0.83
CA PRO A 42 0.20 17.58 -0.92
C PRO A 42 -1.26 17.21 -0.64
N THR A 43 -1.99 18.13 -0.03
CA THR A 43 -3.43 17.96 0.19
C THR A 43 -4.18 18.18 -1.13
N VAL A 44 -4.91 17.16 -1.57
CA VAL A 44 -5.73 17.20 -2.78
C VAL A 44 -7.14 16.72 -2.42
N ASN A 45 -8.16 17.48 -2.79
CA ASN A 45 -9.56 17.17 -2.45
C ASN A 45 -9.75 16.89 -0.94
N TYR A 46 -9.20 17.79 -0.11
CA TYR A 46 -9.26 17.72 1.35
C TYR A 46 -8.55 16.50 1.96
N THR A 47 -7.74 15.77 1.18
CA THR A 47 -7.11 14.53 1.62
C THR A 47 -5.60 14.60 1.44
N ARG A 48 -4.88 14.14 2.46
CA ARG A 48 -3.42 14.00 2.45
C ARG A 48 -3.06 12.59 2.90
N THR A 49 -2.09 11.97 2.24
CA THR A 49 -1.50 10.72 2.71
C THR A 49 -0.31 11.04 3.60
N ASP A 50 -0.38 10.63 4.86
CA ASP A 50 0.67 10.90 5.83
C ASP A 50 1.78 9.86 5.82
N SER A 51 1.42 8.59 5.65
CA SER A 51 2.37 7.48 5.51
C SER A 51 1.70 6.25 4.91
N VAL A 52 2.51 5.34 4.40
CA VAL A 52 2.08 4.04 3.91
C VAL A 52 2.95 2.97 4.54
N VAL A 53 2.33 1.94 5.11
CA VAL A 53 3.02 0.86 5.80
C VAL A 53 2.47 -0.48 5.35
N PHE A 54 3.34 -1.41 5.00
CA PHE A 54 2.95 -2.78 4.75
C PHE A 54 3.27 -3.65 5.96
N TYR A 55 2.25 -4.29 6.51
CA TYR A 55 2.39 -5.21 7.65
C TYR A 55 2.40 -6.65 7.14
N LYS A 56 3.57 -7.29 7.19
CA LYS A 56 3.74 -8.68 6.73
C LYS A 56 2.88 -9.67 7.47
N SER A 57 2.71 -9.48 8.78
CA SER A 57 1.95 -10.41 9.64
C SER A 57 0.49 -10.55 9.21
N THR A 58 -0.12 -9.48 8.75
CA THR A 58 -1.52 -9.43 8.31
C THR A 58 -1.68 -9.32 6.79
N LYS A 59 -0.56 -9.19 6.07
CA LYS A 59 -0.50 -8.93 4.63
C LYS A 59 -1.38 -7.72 4.25
N SER A 60 -1.22 -6.65 5.02
CA SER A 60 -2.04 -5.43 4.90
C SER A 60 -1.21 -4.25 4.45
N TYR A 61 -1.60 -3.68 3.31
CA TYR A 61 -1.07 -2.44 2.79
C TYR A 61 -1.90 -1.30 3.36
N THR A 62 -1.34 -0.56 4.33
CA THR A 62 -2.09 0.41 5.13
C THR A 62 -1.73 1.83 4.76
N TYR A 63 -2.75 2.62 4.42
CA TYR A 63 -2.64 4.03 4.07
C TYR A 63 -3.14 4.86 5.25
N TYR A 64 -2.25 5.62 5.87
CA TYR A 64 -2.58 6.58 6.93
C TYR A 64 -2.78 7.94 6.28
N CYS A 65 -3.99 8.45 6.35
CA CYS A 65 -4.40 9.69 5.70
C CYS A 65 -5.01 10.67 6.71
N SER A 66 -5.14 11.93 6.28
CA SER A 66 -5.83 12.97 7.05
C SER A 66 -6.81 13.70 6.16
N PHE A 67 -8.00 13.98 6.68
CA PHE A 67 -8.94 14.93 6.08
C PHE A 67 -8.71 16.33 6.65
N SER A 68 -8.88 17.34 5.80
CA SER A 68 -8.73 18.74 6.19
C SER A 68 -9.93 19.57 5.74
N ASP A 69 -10.03 20.78 6.30
CA ASP A 69 -11.06 21.77 5.95
C ASP A 69 -12.48 21.20 6.06
N ALA A 70 -13.26 21.24 4.98
CA ALA A 70 -14.66 20.81 4.98
C ALA A 70 -14.85 19.32 5.31
N PHE A 71 -13.87 18.45 4.97
CA PHE A 71 -13.94 17.03 5.26
C PHE A 71 -13.39 16.66 6.65
N ASP A 72 -12.79 17.61 7.35
CA ASP A 72 -12.41 17.41 8.75
C ASP A 72 -13.63 17.60 9.66
N ASN A 73 -14.64 16.78 9.42
CA ASN A 73 -15.94 16.85 10.08
C ASN A 73 -16.61 15.48 10.00
N GLU A 74 -16.86 14.90 11.16
CA GLU A 74 -17.42 13.56 11.28
C GLU A 74 -18.78 13.41 10.60
N GLU A 75 -19.66 14.42 10.76
CA GLU A 75 -20.98 14.39 10.13
C GLU A 75 -20.90 14.39 8.61
N ILE A 76 -20.03 15.23 8.05
CA ILE A 76 -19.83 15.31 6.60
C ILE A 76 -19.23 14.00 6.07
N VAL A 77 -18.25 13.44 6.76
CA VAL A 77 -17.66 12.14 6.37
C VAL A 77 -18.72 11.05 6.39
N ASN A 78 -19.54 10.98 7.44
CA ASN A 78 -20.60 9.98 7.56
C ASN A 78 -21.65 10.10 6.44
N LYS A 79 -22.03 11.32 6.07
CA LYS A 79 -22.96 11.55 4.96
C LYS A 79 -22.39 11.13 3.60
N ASN A 80 -21.06 11.18 3.45
CA ASN A 80 -20.39 10.86 2.20
C ASN A 80 -19.65 9.50 2.24
N LYS A 81 -19.90 8.71 3.27
CA LYS A 81 -19.14 7.48 3.53
C LYS A 81 -19.16 6.52 2.36
N GLN A 82 -20.33 6.33 1.72
CA GLN A 82 -20.45 5.45 0.57
C GLN A 82 -19.66 5.96 -0.62
N ALA A 83 -19.74 7.25 -0.92
CA ALA A 83 -18.98 7.86 -2.01
C ALA A 83 -17.46 7.78 -1.78
N ILE A 84 -17.01 7.97 -0.55
CA ILE A 84 -15.61 7.79 -0.16
C ILE A 84 -15.18 6.35 -0.41
N HIS A 85 -15.97 5.39 0.06
CA HIS A 85 -15.71 3.96 -0.11
C HIS A 85 -15.62 3.58 -1.59
N GLU A 86 -16.58 3.98 -2.40
CA GLU A 86 -16.61 3.70 -3.82
C GLU A 86 -15.43 4.32 -4.56
N GLY A 87 -15.07 5.55 -4.21
CA GLY A 87 -13.92 6.25 -4.79
C GLY A 87 -12.61 5.54 -4.51
N ILE A 88 -12.38 5.11 -3.28
CA ILE A 88 -11.18 4.37 -2.91
C ILE A 88 -11.16 3.00 -3.59
N HIS A 89 -12.27 2.30 -3.57
CA HIS A 89 -12.40 0.99 -4.20
C HIS A 89 -12.07 1.06 -5.70
N LYS A 90 -12.60 2.06 -6.39
CA LYS A 90 -12.32 2.29 -7.81
C LYS A 90 -10.84 2.58 -8.05
N MET A 91 -10.25 3.45 -7.25
CA MET A 91 -8.83 3.79 -7.34
C MET A 91 -7.94 2.55 -7.17
N LEU A 92 -8.23 1.72 -6.19
CA LEU A 92 -7.50 0.47 -5.95
C LEU A 92 -7.70 -0.54 -7.08
N THR A 93 -8.92 -0.64 -7.60
CA THR A 93 -9.26 -1.55 -8.70
C THR A 93 -8.52 -1.16 -9.98
N ASP A 94 -8.47 0.12 -10.27
CA ASP A 94 -7.92 0.65 -11.53
C ASP A 94 -6.40 0.80 -11.51
N ASN A 95 -5.76 0.66 -10.36
CA ASN A 95 -4.31 0.84 -10.23
C ASN A 95 -3.55 -0.41 -10.69
N PRO A 96 -2.86 -0.37 -11.85
CA PRO A 96 -2.12 -1.52 -12.36
C PRO A 96 -0.90 -1.88 -11.50
N GLY A 97 -0.36 -0.93 -10.75
CA GLY A 97 0.77 -1.16 -9.84
C GLY A 97 0.42 -2.06 -8.65
N LEU A 98 -0.86 -2.24 -8.35
CA LEU A 98 -1.33 -3.06 -7.24
C LEU A 98 -1.84 -4.45 -7.68
N LYS A 99 -1.78 -4.75 -8.97
CA LYS A 99 -2.33 -6.00 -9.53
C LYS A 99 -1.81 -7.25 -8.82
N SER A 100 -0.49 -7.36 -8.69
CA SER A 100 0.15 -8.52 -8.06
C SER A 100 -0.28 -8.69 -6.60
N TYR A 101 -0.41 -7.58 -5.89
CA TYR A 101 -0.83 -7.57 -4.48
C TYR A 101 -2.30 -7.96 -4.33
N LYS A 102 -3.15 -7.47 -5.21
CA LYS A 102 -4.59 -7.84 -5.24
C LYS A 102 -4.76 -9.34 -5.52
N GLU A 103 -4.03 -9.85 -6.51
CA GLU A 103 -4.06 -11.28 -6.87
C GLU A 103 -3.52 -12.18 -5.75
N ALA A 104 -2.54 -11.69 -4.98
CA ALA A 104 -1.97 -12.41 -3.84
C ALA A 104 -2.88 -12.38 -2.60
N GLY A 105 -3.99 -11.66 -2.65
CA GLY A 105 -4.93 -11.58 -1.54
C GLY A 105 -4.55 -10.59 -0.45
N PHE A 106 -3.68 -9.63 -0.74
CA PHE A 106 -3.33 -8.59 0.22
C PHE A 106 -4.54 -7.70 0.50
N LYS A 107 -4.64 -7.25 1.74
CA LYS A 107 -5.64 -6.27 2.16
C LYS A 107 -5.11 -4.86 1.97
N PHE A 108 -6.01 -3.94 1.65
CA PHE A 108 -5.69 -2.52 1.53
C PHE A 108 -6.52 -1.78 2.57
N VAL A 109 -5.84 -1.26 3.58
CA VAL A 109 -6.49 -0.62 4.74
C VAL A 109 -6.32 0.89 4.63
N TYR A 110 -7.42 1.62 4.74
CA TYR A 110 -7.41 3.08 4.82
C TYR A 110 -7.82 3.50 6.21
N ILE A 111 -6.99 4.31 6.84
CA ILE A 111 -7.25 4.91 8.14
C ILE A 111 -7.10 6.42 7.97
N VAL A 112 -8.20 7.15 8.07
CA VAL A 112 -8.22 8.60 7.83
C VAL A 112 -8.50 9.32 9.15
N HIS A 113 -7.54 10.14 9.57
CA HIS A 113 -7.59 10.93 10.79
C HIS A 113 -8.07 12.35 10.52
N SER A 114 -8.53 13.00 11.57
CA SER A 114 -8.76 14.44 11.58
C SER A 114 -7.42 15.19 11.59
N THR A 115 -7.31 16.26 10.83
CA THR A 115 -6.16 17.16 10.90
C THR A 115 -6.16 17.99 12.19
N LYS A 116 -7.34 18.42 12.65
CA LYS A 116 -7.51 19.22 13.88
C LYS A 116 -7.29 18.36 15.14
N GLU A 117 -7.78 17.13 15.11
CA GLU A 117 -7.66 16.17 16.21
C GLU A 117 -6.98 14.89 15.71
N PRO A 118 -5.64 14.85 15.62
CA PRO A 118 -4.93 13.74 14.95
C PRO A 118 -5.18 12.35 15.52
N THR A 119 -5.66 12.24 16.75
CA THR A 119 -6.02 10.95 17.35
C THR A 119 -7.42 10.46 16.98
N LYS A 120 -8.24 11.34 16.37
CA LYS A 120 -9.61 11.00 15.97
C LYS A 120 -9.62 10.38 14.59
N ILE A 121 -10.18 9.18 14.48
CA ILE A 121 -10.37 8.49 13.21
C ILE A 121 -11.73 8.89 12.64
N LEU A 122 -11.73 9.44 11.44
CA LEU A 122 -12.94 9.87 10.73
C LEU A 122 -13.47 8.78 9.80
N TYR A 123 -12.57 7.96 9.24
CA TYR A 123 -12.92 6.88 8.31
C TYR A 123 -11.90 5.75 8.44
N GLN A 124 -12.39 4.52 8.41
CA GLN A 124 -11.54 3.33 8.41
C GLN A 124 -12.23 2.21 7.66
N TYR A 125 -11.51 1.57 6.75
CA TYR A 125 -12.03 0.42 6.02
C TYR A 125 -10.90 -0.46 5.48
N SER A 126 -11.15 -1.77 5.42
CA SER A 126 -10.23 -2.76 4.85
C SER A 126 -10.83 -3.34 3.57
N PHE A 127 -10.15 -3.12 2.45
CA PHE A 127 -10.55 -3.62 1.13
C PHE A 127 -9.86 -4.93 0.81
N SER A 128 -10.60 -5.90 0.27
CA SER A 128 -10.09 -7.18 -0.18
C SER A 128 -10.57 -7.45 -1.60
N PHE A 129 -9.70 -8.08 -2.42
CA PHE A 129 -9.97 -8.33 -3.85
C PHE A 129 -9.90 -9.81 -4.20
N THR A 130 -9.79 -10.70 -3.23
CA THR A 130 -9.84 -12.15 -3.45
C THR A 130 -11.26 -12.63 -3.62
N LYS A 131 -11.39 -13.59 -4.53
CA LYS A 131 -12.66 -14.27 -4.78
C LYS A 131 -13.07 -15.21 -3.66
#